data_ad42f94ef4d90e80f19cafe8e12909b8
#
_entry.id   ad42f94ef4d90e80f19cafe8e12909b8
#
_cell.length_a   1.000
_cell.length_b   1.000
_cell.length_c   1.000
_cell.angle_alpha   90.00
_cell.angle_beta   90.00
_cell.angle_gamma   90.00
#
_symmetry.space_group_name_H-M   'P 1'
#
loop_
_entity.id
_entity.type
_entity.pdbx_description
1 polymer ?
#
loop_
_entity_poly.entity_id
_entity_poly.type
_entity_poly.pdbx_seq_one_letter_code
_entity_poly.pdbx_strand_id
1 'polypeptide(L)'
;MAIPAFFVLCCALICPCFQARKKGIGHSVLPKELNSMDSVSSLETNSVSEKIMASPLRMPPSPSRFSMSPKLDRIGSVHLNMSQVARATRNFSSSQLIGEGGFGTVYRAELPDGKVVAIKRARKEYFEALQTEFRSEVELLSKIDHKNLVKLLGYVEKGNERLIITEYVPGGTLREHLDGLKEKILDFNQRLEISIDVAHGLTYLHLYAEKQIIHRDVKSSNILLTESMRAKVADFGFARLGDDSDKTHVSTKVKGTVGYLDPEYMKTYQLTPKSDVFSFGVLLLEILTGRRPVELKRSRDERVTIRWAFRKYNEGKYMEMLDPLMNEMVDEDILEKMFGLAIQCAAPTRADRPDMKSVGEQLWGIRMDYLKSERR
;
A
#
# COMPACT_ATOMS: atom_id res chain seq x y z
N MET A 1 -21.67 1.14 -23.35
CA MET A 1 -21.38 1.84 -22.08
C MET A 1 -20.14 2.69 -22.28
N ALA A 2 -20.28 4.00 -22.30
CA ALA A 2 -19.18 4.92 -22.56
C ALA A 2 -18.24 4.96 -21.35
N ILE A 3 -16.95 4.69 -21.56
CA ILE A 3 -15.89 4.93 -20.58
C ILE A 3 -15.83 6.46 -20.41
N PRO A 4 -15.90 7.02 -19.20
CA PRO A 4 -15.85 8.46 -19.05
C PRO A 4 -14.53 9.00 -19.65
N ALA A 5 -14.62 10.06 -20.43
CA ALA A 5 -13.51 10.67 -21.20
C ALA A 5 -12.26 10.97 -20.35
N PHE A 6 -12.43 11.08 -19.04
CA PHE A 6 -11.36 11.28 -18.06
C PHE A 6 -10.43 10.05 -17.91
N PHE A 7 -10.96 8.83 -18.04
CA PHE A 7 -10.17 7.59 -18.00
C PHE A 7 -9.27 7.43 -19.22
N VAL A 8 -9.77 7.81 -20.39
CA VAL A 8 -9.00 7.75 -21.64
C VAL A 8 -7.83 8.73 -21.62
N LEU A 9 -8.01 9.88 -20.99
CA LEU A 9 -6.96 10.91 -20.86
C LEU A 9 -5.80 10.44 -19.96
N CYS A 10 -6.07 9.72 -18.86
CA CYS A 10 -5.04 9.17 -17.99
C CYS A 10 -4.19 8.08 -18.69
N CYS A 11 -4.82 7.19 -19.45
CA CYS A 11 -4.09 6.16 -20.20
C CYS A 11 -3.19 6.76 -21.29
N ALA A 12 -3.67 7.79 -22.01
CA ALA A 12 -2.87 8.50 -23.03
C ALA A 12 -1.69 9.28 -22.44
N LEU A 13 -1.80 9.69 -21.17
CA LEU A 13 -0.76 10.46 -20.49
C LEU A 13 0.39 9.61 -19.92
N ILE A 14 0.20 8.34 -19.65
CA ILE A 14 1.22 7.46 -19.05
C ILE A 14 2.01 6.67 -20.11
N CYS A 15 1.36 6.26 -21.23
CA CYS A 15 1.91 5.31 -22.21
C CYS A 15 3.10 5.80 -23.08
N PRO A 16 3.23 7.06 -23.54
CA PRO A 16 4.26 7.45 -24.51
C PRO A 16 5.68 7.53 -23.97
N CYS A 17 5.89 7.66 -22.66
CA CYS A 17 7.23 7.91 -22.10
C CYS A 17 8.12 6.66 -22.03
N PHE A 18 7.55 5.46 -22.11
CA PHE A 18 8.29 4.21 -21.98
C PHE A 18 8.63 3.52 -23.30
N GLN A 19 8.09 3.97 -24.42
CA GLN A 19 8.40 3.39 -25.75
C GLN A 19 9.77 3.81 -26.30
N ALA A 20 10.42 4.83 -25.77
CA ALA A 20 11.67 5.37 -26.29
C ALA A 20 12.94 4.55 -25.97
N ARG A 21 12.89 3.54 -25.08
CA ARG A 21 14.09 2.82 -24.60
C ARG A 21 14.34 1.44 -25.25
N LYS A 22 13.58 1.03 -26.28
CA LYS A 22 13.78 -0.25 -26.97
C LYS A 22 14.70 -0.19 -28.23
N LYS A 23 15.48 0.86 -28.42
CA LYS A 23 16.49 0.91 -29.51
C LYS A 23 17.89 1.03 -28.92
N GLY A 24 18.55 -0.09 -28.78
CA GLY A 24 19.98 -0.12 -28.57
C GLY A 24 20.51 -1.20 -27.64
N ILE A 25 20.42 -2.47 -27.98
CA ILE A 25 21.48 -3.46 -27.74
C ILE A 25 21.42 -4.44 -28.91
N GLY A 26 22.48 -4.45 -29.66
CA GLY A 26 22.66 -5.24 -30.87
C GLY A 26 23.01 -6.69 -30.57
N HIS A 27 22.74 -7.49 -31.57
CA HIS A 27 23.00 -8.92 -31.72
C HIS A 27 24.42 -9.36 -31.40
N SER A 28 24.55 -10.57 -30.80
CA SER A 28 25.47 -11.59 -31.29
C SER A 28 25.01 -12.99 -30.84
N VAL A 29 24.49 -13.72 -31.76
CA VAL A 29 24.80 -15.06 -32.28
C VAL A 29 25.04 -16.19 -31.27
N LEU A 30 24.11 -17.17 -31.31
CA LEU A 30 24.24 -18.57 -30.89
C LEU A 30 25.30 -19.32 -31.72
N PRO A 31 25.86 -20.43 -31.23
CA PRO A 31 25.45 -21.71 -31.79
C PRO A 31 25.18 -22.84 -30.77
N LYS A 32 24.54 -23.86 -31.31
CA LYS A 32 23.96 -25.08 -30.85
C LYS A 32 24.94 -26.18 -30.41
N GLU A 33 24.32 -27.19 -29.77
CA GLU A 33 24.59 -28.64 -29.69
C GLU A 33 25.50 -29.11 -28.55
N LEU A 34 25.38 -30.24 -27.96
CA LEU A 34 24.54 -31.45 -27.88
C LEU A 34 25.09 -32.33 -26.74
N ASN A 35 24.22 -33.05 -26.08
CA ASN A 35 24.36 -34.38 -25.49
C ASN A 35 25.36 -34.74 -24.36
N SER A 36 24.81 -35.30 -23.33
CA SER A 36 24.84 -36.67 -22.82
C SER A 36 25.55 -36.89 -21.49
N MET A 37 24.77 -37.49 -20.59
CA MET A 37 24.98 -38.61 -19.67
C MET A 37 26.25 -38.66 -18.80
N ASP A 38 25.93 -38.92 -17.56
CA ASP A 38 26.42 -39.94 -16.61
C ASP A 38 27.25 -39.53 -15.40
N SER A 39 26.56 -39.85 -14.28
CA SER A 39 27.02 -40.60 -13.08
C SER A 39 28.12 -40.05 -12.15
N VAL A 40 27.67 -39.89 -10.90
CA VAL A 40 28.29 -40.35 -9.60
C VAL A 40 29.68 -39.84 -9.22
N SER A 41 29.78 -39.11 -8.16
CA SER A 41 30.43 -39.52 -6.91
C SER A 41 30.47 -38.41 -5.86
N SER A 42 30.19 -38.84 -4.64
CA SER A 42 30.36 -38.15 -3.36
C SER A 42 31.78 -37.69 -3.10
N LEU A 43 31.93 -36.48 -2.56
CA LEU A 43 33.04 -36.13 -1.68
C LEU A 43 32.64 -35.04 -0.68
N GLU A 44 32.76 -35.38 0.58
CA GLU A 44 32.68 -34.48 1.74
C GLU A 44 33.79 -33.45 1.70
N THR A 45 33.49 -32.18 2.04
CA THR A 45 34.46 -31.28 2.64
C THR A 45 33.79 -30.23 3.53
N ASN A 46 34.09 -30.32 4.78
CA ASN A 46 34.26 -29.37 5.87
C ASN A 46 33.64 -27.97 5.79
N SER A 47 32.80 -27.75 6.78
CA SER A 47 32.23 -26.52 7.28
C SER A 47 33.26 -25.44 7.60
N VAL A 48 33.13 -24.27 7.00
CA VAL A 48 33.57 -23.00 7.60
C VAL A 48 32.32 -22.21 7.95
N SER A 49 32.15 -21.97 9.25
CA SER A 49 31.02 -21.30 9.85
C SER A 49 31.18 -19.79 9.68
N GLU A 50 30.62 -19.22 8.61
CA GLU A 50 30.41 -17.78 8.55
C GLU A 50 29.11 -17.45 9.29
N LYS A 51 29.23 -16.68 10.37
CA LYS A 51 28.12 -16.07 11.09
C LYS A 51 27.42 -15.07 10.18
N ILE A 52 26.40 -15.53 9.46
CA ILE A 52 25.45 -14.66 8.79
C ILE A 52 24.62 -13.97 9.88
N MET A 53 24.79 -12.66 10.01
CA MET A 53 23.93 -11.84 10.86
C MET A 53 22.48 -12.02 10.41
N ALA A 54 21.66 -12.53 11.31
CA ALA A 54 20.24 -12.80 11.05
C ALA A 54 19.49 -11.50 10.71
N SER A 55 18.85 -11.48 9.55
CA SER A 55 17.89 -10.47 9.15
C SER A 55 16.78 -10.33 10.20
N PRO A 56 16.34 -9.10 10.54
CA PRO A 56 15.26 -8.89 11.51
C PRO A 56 13.85 -9.31 11.05
N LEU A 57 13.74 -9.97 9.91
CA LEU A 57 12.49 -10.53 9.38
C LEU A 57 12.10 -11.89 9.99
N ARG A 58 12.62 -12.27 11.16
CA ARG A 58 12.08 -13.42 11.90
C ARG A 58 10.71 -13.05 12.46
N MET A 59 9.68 -13.35 11.67
CA MET A 59 8.31 -13.45 12.15
C MET A 59 8.21 -14.62 13.14
N PRO A 60 7.46 -14.47 14.24
CA PRO A 60 7.17 -15.58 15.12
C PRO A 60 6.40 -16.68 14.36
N PRO A 61 6.58 -17.97 14.69
CA PRO A 61 5.85 -19.06 14.05
C PRO A 61 4.35 -18.88 14.25
N SER A 62 3.58 -19.03 13.16
CA SER A 62 2.12 -19.01 13.19
C SER A 62 1.58 -20.01 14.19
N PRO A 63 0.59 -19.65 15.02
CA PRO A 63 -0.09 -20.64 15.85
C PRO A 63 -0.81 -21.65 14.97
N SER A 64 -0.66 -22.93 15.35
CA SER A 64 -1.17 -24.10 14.66
C SER A 64 -2.68 -24.02 14.38
N ARG A 65 -3.04 -24.52 13.19
CA ARG A 65 -4.37 -24.77 12.65
C ARG A 65 -5.38 -25.23 13.71
N PHE A 66 -6.42 -24.43 13.89
CA PHE A 66 -7.74 -24.93 14.26
C PHE A 66 -8.73 -24.47 13.19
N SER A 67 -9.14 -25.43 12.36
CA SER A 67 -10.23 -25.31 11.41
C SER A 67 -11.55 -25.25 12.18
N MET A 68 -12.08 -24.03 12.35
CA MET A 68 -13.50 -23.80 12.54
C MET A 68 -13.84 -22.49 11.83
N SER A 69 -14.68 -22.55 10.80
CA SER A 69 -15.29 -21.36 10.21
C SER A 69 -15.98 -20.56 11.31
N PRO A 70 -15.52 -19.34 11.65
CA PRO A 70 -16.18 -18.56 12.68
C PRO A 70 -17.57 -18.17 12.14
N LYS A 71 -18.63 -18.49 12.90
CA LYS A 71 -19.93 -17.84 12.70
C LYS A 71 -19.69 -16.34 12.81
N LEU A 72 -20.17 -15.57 11.84
CA LEU A 72 -20.00 -14.10 11.76
C LEU A 72 -20.42 -13.38 13.04
N ASP A 73 -21.23 -14.00 13.88
CA ASP A 73 -21.80 -13.42 15.12
C ASP A 73 -20.79 -13.11 16.24
N ARG A 74 -19.49 -13.45 16.09
CA ARG A 74 -18.45 -13.28 17.12
C ARG A 74 -17.16 -12.62 16.60
N ILE A 75 -17.24 -11.87 15.51
CA ILE A 75 -16.07 -11.19 14.97
C ILE A 75 -15.81 -9.89 15.73
N GLY A 76 -14.63 -9.76 16.31
CA GLY A 76 -14.15 -8.57 17.01
C GLY A 76 -14.29 -8.62 18.52
N SER A 77 -13.54 -7.74 19.18
CA SER A 77 -13.51 -7.59 20.65
C SER A 77 -14.57 -6.63 21.19
N VAL A 78 -15.28 -5.91 20.31
CA VAL A 78 -16.25 -4.87 20.67
C VAL A 78 -17.60 -5.20 20.06
N HIS A 79 -18.60 -5.40 20.91
CA HIS A 79 -19.99 -5.62 20.54
C HIS A 79 -20.83 -4.41 20.90
N LEU A 80 -21.21 -3.61 19.92
CA LEU A 80 -22.04 -2.42 20.12
C LEU A 80 -23.39 -2.61 19.43
N ASN A 81 -24.44 -2.15 20.10
CA ASN A 81 -25.74 -1.93 19.46
C ASN A 81 -25.85 -0.50 18.93
N MET A 82 -26.84 -0.23 18.07
CA MET A 82 -27.05 1.10 17.46
C MET A 82 -27.20 2.24 18.48
N SER A 83 -27.83 1.99 19.64
CA SER A 83 -28.00 3.02 20.67
C SER A 83 -26.67 3.38 21.32
N GLN A 84 -25.78 2.39 21.52
CA GLN A 84 -24.43 2.62 22.04
C GLN A 84 -23.58 3.37 21.01
N VAL A 85 -23.66 3.00 19.73
CA VAL A 85 -22.96 3.72 18.65
C VAL A 85 -23.44 5.17 18.55
N ALA A 86 -24.76 5.40 18.55
CA ALA A 86 -25.32 6.75 18.49
C ALA A 86 -24.84 7.60 19.67
N ARG A 87 -24.76 7.02 20.86
CA ARG A 87 -24.24 7.70 22.05
C ARG A 87 -22.76 8.02 21.93
N ALA A 88 -21.93 7.04 21.55
CA ALA A 88 -20.48 7.17 21.41
C ALA A 88 -20.08 8.19 20.32
N THR A 89 -20.88 8.32 19.25
CA THR A 89 -20.67 9.28 18.15
C THR A 89 -21.43 10.60 18.36
N ARG A 90 -22.07 10.82 19.52
CA ARG A 90 -22.96 11.97 19.76
C ARG A 90 -23.99 12.12 18.65
N ASN A 91 -24.67 11.02 18.31
CA ASN A 91 -25.64 10.91 17.22
C ASN A 91 -25.04 11.28 15.84
N PHE A 92 -23.84 10.78 15.56
CA PHE A 92 -23.08 11.07 14.32
C PHE A 92 -22.86 12.56 14.10
N SER A 93 -22.53 13.26 15.18
CA SER A 93 -22.25 14.71 15.13
C SER A 93 -21.09 15.03 14.22
N SER A 94 -21.18 16.16 13.50
CA SER A 94 -20.10 16.70 12.68
C SER A 94 -18.83 16.98 13.51
N SER A 95 -18.95 17.25 14.82
CA SER A 95 -17.81 17.42 15.72
C SER A 95 -17.00 16.12 15.94
N GLN A 96 -17.56 14.98 15.63
CA GLN A 96 -16.89 13.67 15.71
C GLN A 96 -16.47 13.15 14.34
N LEU A 97 -16.77 13.87 13.24
CA LEU A 97 -16.40 13.51 11.90
C LEU A 97 -14.87 13.65 11.72
N ILE A 98 -14.21 12.55 11.31
CA ILE A 98 -12.76 12.51 11.07
C ILE A 98 -12.40 12.16 9.63
N GLY A 99 -13.39 11.76 8.82
CA GLY A 99 -13.17 11.46 7.40
C GLY A 99 -14.48 11.28 6.64
N GLU A 100 -14.45 11.62 5.35
CA GLU A 100 -15.55 11.41 4.43
C GLU A 100 -15.01 10.91 3.09
N GLY A 101 -15.68 9.94 2.49
CA GLY A 101 -15.30 9.36 1.22
C GLY A 101 -16.46 8.72 0.44
N GLY A 102 -16.14 8.09 -0.69
CA GLY A 102 -17.15 7.43 -1.54
C GLY A 102 -17.95 6.33 -0.86
N PHE A 103 -17.37 5.66 0.14
CA PHE A 103 -18.02 4.56 0.89
C PHE A 103 -18.84 5.02 2.07
N GLY A 104 -18.63 6.24 2.56
CA GLY A 104 -19.32 6.73 3.75
C GLY A 104 -18.53 7.75 4.53
N THR A 105 -18.89 7.88 5.78
CA THR A 105 -18.32 8.82 6.76
C THR A 105 -17.66 8.07 7.89
N VAL A 106 -16.55 8.60 8.42
CA VAL A 106 -15.80 8.03 9.54
C VAL A 106 -15.89 8.96 10.74
N TYR A 107 -16.25 8.42 11.89
CA TYR A 107 -16.41 9.16 13.13
C TYR A 107 -15.45 8.65 14.19
N ARG A 108 -14.85 9.58 14.94
CA ARG A 108 -14.21 9.26 16.22
C ARG A 108 -15.31 8.98 17.25
N ALA A 109 -15.15 7.93 18.04
CA ALA A 109 -16.10 7.58 19.08
C ALA A 109 -15.37 7.13 20.34
N GLU A 110 -15.89 7.53 21.50
CA GLU A 110 -15.39 7.12 22.81
C GLU A 110 -16.37 6.16 23.44
N LEU A 111 -15.90 4.96 23.74
CA LEU A 111 -16.70 3.90 24.35
C LEU A 111 -16.84 4.12 25.87
N PRO A 112 -17.82 3.47 26.52
CA PRO A 112 -18.04 3.62 27.99
C PRO A 112 -16.83 3.21 28.85
N ASP A 113 -15.95 2.36 28.33
CA ASP A 113 -14.70 1.94 28.95
C ASP A 113 -13.53 2.92 28.75
N GLY A 114 -13.79 4.06 28.11
CA GLY A 114 -12.79 5.08 27.77
C GLY A 114 -11.98 4.77 26.50
N LYS A 115 -12.20 3.63 25.85
CA LYS A 115 -11.51 3.28 24.61
C LYS A 115 -11.98 4.15 23.45
N VAL A 116 -11.05 4.76 22.73
CA VAL A 116 -11.34 5.52 21.51
C VAL A 116 -11.28 4.59 20.30
N VAL A 117 -12.30 4.66 19.44
CA VAL A 117 -12.44 3.85 18.22
C VAL A 117 -12.80 4.74 17.03
N ALA A 118 -12.56 4.25 15.82
CA ALA A 118 -13.08 4.83 14.58
C ALA A 118 -14.29 4.02 14.10
N ILE A 119 -15.35 4.71 13.71
CA ILE A 119 -16.59 4.09 13.22
C ILE A 119 -16.86 4.58 11.80
N LYS A 120 -16.66 3.70 10.82
CA LYS A 120 -16.99 3.93 9.41
C LYS A 120 -18.47 3.60 9.19
N ARG A 121 -19.26 4.58 8.78
CA ARG A 121 -20.69 4.44 8.47
C ARG A 121 -20.91 4.47 6.97
N ALA A 122 -21.44 3.39 6.41
CA ALA A 122 -21.74 3.31 4.98
C ALA A 122 -22.87 4.28 4.58
N ARG A 123 -22.81 4.83 3.35
CA ARG A 123 -23.85 5.70 2.80
C ARG A 123 -25.14 4.90 2.57
N LYS A 124 -26.28 5.48 2.97
CA LYS A 124 -27.58 4.83 2.87
C LYS A 124 -28.11 4.76 1.45
N GLU A 125 -27.77 5.71 0.59
CA GLU A 125 -28.23 5.82 -0.78
C GLU A 125 -27.78 4.65 -1.67
N TYR A 126 -26.70 3.97 -1.28
CA TYR A 126 -26.15 2.82 -2.02
C TYR A 126 -26.30 1.50 -1.27
N PHE A 127 -27.34 1.38 -0.43
CA PHE A 127 -27.53 0.30 0.51
C PHE A 127 -27.35 -1.11 -0.07
N GLU A 128 -28.01 -1.43 -1.20
CA GLU A 128 -27.91 -2.75 -1.84
C GLU A 128 -26.56 -2.96 -2.51
N ALA A 129 -26.04 -1.93 -3.21
CA ALA A 129 -24.78 -2.01 -3.93
C ALA A 129 -23.58 -2.17 -2.97
N LEU A 130 -23.61 -1.54 -1.79
CA LEU A 130 -22.54 -1.58 -0.79
C LEU A 130 -22.64 -2.79 0.15
N GLN A 131 -23.69 -3.61 0.10
CA GLN A 131 -23.83 -4.76 1.01
C GLN A 131 -22.72 -5.78 0.83
N THR A 132 -22.45 -6.14 -0.42
CA THR A 132 -21.39 -7.11 -0.74
C THR A 132 -20.01 -6.56 -0.37
N GLU A 133 -19.78 -5.26 -0.61
CA GLU A 133 -18.52 -4.59 -0.28
C GLU A 133 -18.31 -4.53 1.24
N PHE A 134 -19.35 -4.14 2.01
CA PHE A 134 -19.31 -4.11 3.45
C PHE A 134 -18.98 -5.49 4.06
N ARG A 135 -19.68 -6.55 3.63
CA ARG A 135 -19.44 -7.91 4.13
C ARG A 135 -18.06 -8.42 3.75
N SER A 136 -17.61 -8.14 2.53
CA SER A 136 -16.25 -8.46 2.08
C SER A 136 -15.19 -7.73 2.91
N GLU A 137 -15.39 -6.44 3.23
CA GLU A 137 -14.48 -5.66 4.07
C GLU A 137 -14.40 -6.21 5.49
N VAL A 138 -15.56 -6.52 6.11
CA VAL A 138 -15.62 -7.15 7.44
C VAL A 138 -14.96 -8.51 7.46
N GLU A 139 -15.24 -9.37 6.47
CA GLU A 139 -14.62 -10.69 6.36
C GLU A 139 -13.10 -10.62 6.22
N LEU A 140 -12.59 -9.73 5.36
CA LEU A 140 -11.16 -9.54 5.18
C LEU A 140 -10.50 -9.03 6.46
N LEU A 141 -11.03 -7.97 7.04
CA LEU A 141 -10.50 -7.37 8.26
C LEU A 141 -10.51 -8.35 9.45
N SER A 142 -11.45 -9.29 9.48
CA SER A 142 -11.52 -10.30 10.56
C SER A 142 -10.41 -11.36 10.49
N LYS A 143 -9.77 -11.51 9.34
CA LYS A 143 -8.74 -12.52 9.08
C LYS A 143 -7.32 -11.97 9.15
N ILE A 144 -7.16 -10.65 9.30
CA ILE A 144 -5.86 -9.98 9.35
C ILE A 144 -5.56 -9.46 10.75
N ASP A 145 -4.33 -9.69 11.22
CA ASP A 145 -3.81 -9.10 12.45
C ASP A 145 -2.32 -8.80 12.24
N HIS A 146 -2.00 -7.52 11.99
CA HIS A 146 -0.64 -7.06 11.74
C HIS A 146 -0.46 -5.63 12.26
N LYS A 147 0.70 -5.33 12.86
CA LYS A 147 0.98 -4.01 13.47
C LYS A 147 0.83 -2.82 12.52
N ASN A 148 1.12 -3.03 11.23
CA ASN A 148 1.05 -2.01 10.19
C ASN A 148 -0.26 -2.05 9.38
N LEU A 149 -1.29 -2.73 9.88
CA LEU A 149 -2.66 -2.73 9.33
C LEU A 149 -3.63 -2.27 10.40
N VAL A 150 -4.70 -1.59 10.00
CA VAL A 150 -5.75 -1.17 10.92
C VAL A 150 -6.55 -2.39 11.39
N LYS A 151 -6.72 -2.50 12.72
CA LYS A 151 -7.39 -3.64 13.36
C LYS A 151 -8.90 -3.46 13.40
N LEU A 152 -9.65 -4.50 12.98
CA LEU A 152 -11.08 -4.59 13.21
C LEU A 152 -11.37 -4.85 14.68
N LEU A 153 -12.28 -4.08 15.26
CA LEU A 153 -12.75 -4.26 16.63
C LEU A 153 -14.18 -4.80 16.69
N GLY A 154 -14.98 -4.56 15.65
CA GLY A 154 -16.34 -5.04 15.55
C GLY A 154 -17.07 -4.44 14.37
N TYR A 155 -18.33 -4.79 14.22
CA TYR A 155 -19.21 -4.21 13.20
C TYR A 155 -20.66 -4.23 13.65
N VAL A 156 -21.51 -3.42 12.99
CA VAL A 156 -22.96 -3.42 13.19
C VAL A 156 -23.64 -3.48 11.83
N GLU A 157 -24.48 -4.48 11.61
CA GLU A 157 -25.37 -4.58 10.46
C GLU A 157 -26.80 -4.72 11.00
N LYS A 158 -27.61 -3.65 10.94
CA LYS A 158 -28.99 -3.63 11.43
C LYS A 158 -29.86 -2.70 10.63
N GLY A 159 -30.94 -3.21 10.05
CA GLY A 159 -31.79 -2.45 9.13
C GLY A 159 -30.97 -1.85 7.99
N ASN A 160 -31.05 -0.55 7.79
CA ASN A 160 -30.29 0.18 6.75
C ASN A 160 -28.95 0.72 7.25
N GLU A 161 -28.49 0.35 8.45
CA GLU A 161 -27.20 0.81 8.99
C GLU A 161 -26.14 -0.29 8.87
N ARG A 162 -24.97 0.11 8.37
CA ARG A 162 -23.77 -0.71 8.26
C ARG A 162 -22.59 0.08 8.79
N LEU A 163 -21.99 -0.42 9.84
CA LEU A 163 -20.91 0.24 10.56
C LEU A 163 -19.76 -0.72 10.75
N ILE A 164 -18.56 -0.27 10.43
CA ILE A 164 -17.30 -0.98 10.75
C ILE A 164 -16.62 -0.22 11.87
N ILE A 165 -16.23 -0.94 12.92
CA ILE A 165 -15.58 -0.38 14.10
C ILE A 165 -14.12 -0.84 14.07
N THR A 166 -13.19 0.10 14.01
CA THR A 166 -11.77 -0.17 13.97
C THR A 166 -11.04 0.53 15.13
N GLU A 167 -9.79 0.17 15.34
CA GLU A 167 -8.92 0.98 16.18
C GLU A 167 -8.88 2.42 15.67
N TYR A 168 -8.81 3.39 16.58
CA TYR A 168 -8.56 4.78 16.26
C TYR A 168 -7.05 5.04 16.19
N VAL A 169 -6.58 5.65 15.10
CA VAL A 169 -5.18 5.99 14.91
C VAL A 169 -5.03 7.51 14.94
N PRO A 170 -4.41 8.08 15.98
CA PRO A 170 -4.59 9.50 16.35
C PRO A 170 -3.80 10.50 15.49
N GLY A 171 -2.71 10.10 14.84
CA GLY A 171 -1.85 10.99 14.06
C GLY A 171 -2.47 11.50 12.75
N GLY A 172 -3.66 10.98 12.36
CA GLY A 172 -4.31 11.34 11.10
C GLY A 172 -3.70 10.61 9.90
N THR A 173 -3.97 11.12 8.71
CA THR A 173 -3.51 10.52 7.45
C THR A 173 -2.13 11.04 7.05
N LEU A 174 -1.34 10.19 6.37
CA LEU A 174 -0.08 10.60 5.75
C LEU A 174 -0.30 11.77 4.78
N ARG A 175 -1.44 11.81 4.06
CA ARG A 175 -1.76 12.91 3.15
C ARG A 175 -1.85 14.26 3.85
N GLU A 176 -2.47 14.31 5.03
CA GLU A 176 -2.55 15.56 5.82
C GLU A 176 -1.16 16.07 6.22
N HIS A 177 -0.24 15.17 6.55
CA HIS A 177 1.16 15.52 6.85
C HIS A 177 1.90 16.05 5.63
N LEU A 178 1.78 15.37 4.48
CA LEU A 178 2.41 15.79 3.23
C LEU A 178 1.82 17.09 2.66
N ASP A 179 0.56 17.41 2.96
CA ASP A 179 -0.07 18.69 2.61
C ASP A 179 0.33 19.85 3.56
N GLY A 180 1.13 19.56 4.60
CA GLY A 180 1.51 20.55 5.61
C GLY A 180 0.36 20.99 6.51
N LEU A 181 -0.70 20.19 6.62
CA LEU A 181 -1.87 20.47 7.49
C LEU A 181 -1.62 20.12 8.96
N LYS A 182 -0.52 19.46 9.25
CA LYS A 182 -0.08 19.12 10.60
C LYS A 182 1.08 20.02 11.01
N GLU A 183 1.17 20.35 12.29
CA GLU A 183 2.20 21.26 12.83
C GLU A 183 3.63 20.75 12.57
N LYS A 184 3.82 19.43 12.65
CA LYS A 184 5.13 18.80 12.45
C LYS A 184 5.29 18.28 11.03
N ILE A 185 6.29 18.78 10.33
CA ILE A 185 6.75 18.25 9.04
C ILE A 185 7.47 16.92 9.30
N LEU A 186 7.18 15.90 8.49
CA LEU A 186 7.87 14.61 8.54
C LEU A 186 9.28 14.76 7.98
N ASP A 187 10.29 14.44 8.79
CA ASP A 187 11.68 14.33 8.38
C ASP A 187 11.95 13.11 7.49
N PHE A 188 13.14 13.04 6.87
CA PHE A 188 13.47 11.96 5.95
C PHE A 188 13.44 10.59 6.64
N ASN A 189 13.96 10.50 7.87
CA ASN A 189 13.95 9.25 8.63
C ASN A 189 12.51 8.76 8.88
N GLN A 190 11.61 9.66 9.28
CA GLN A 190 10.20 9.33 9.49
C GLN A 190 9.53 8.87 8.19
N ARG A 191 9.81 9.53 7.05
CA ARG A 191 9.29 9.14 5.73
C ARG A 191 9.79 7.76 5.31
N LEU A 192 11.05 7.44 5.60
CA LEU A 192 11.64 6.13 5.34
C LEU A 192 11.01 5.04 6.22
N GLU A 193 10.84 5.29 7.53
CA GLU A 193 10.18 4.36 8.45
C GLU A 193 8.70 4.12 8.06
N ILE A 194 7.97 5.17 7.66
CA ILE A 194 6.60 5.05 7.13
C ILE A 194 6.58 4.17 5.88
N SER A 195 7.54 4.35 4.96
CA SER A 195 7.64 3.55 3.74
C SER A 195 7.89 2.06 4.05
N ILE A 196 8.76 1.78 5.02
CA ILE A 196 9.04 0.42 5.51
C ILE A 196 7.79 -0.19 6.15
N ASP A 197 7.09 0.56 6.98
CA ASP A 197 5.86 0.08 7.64
C ASP A 197 4.77 -0.31 6.63
N VAL A 198 4.54 0.53 5.62
CA VAL A 198 3.58 0.25 4.55
C VAL A 198 4.01 -0.99 3.76
N ALA A 199 5.31 -1.10 3.41
CA ALA A 199 5.83 -2.27 2.72
C ALA A 199 5.65 -3.56 3.53
N HIS A 200 5.84 -3.52 4.85
CA HIS A 200 5.58 -4.66 5.75
C HIS A 200 4.10 -5.05 5.77
N GLY A 201 3.19 -4.06 5.88
CA GLY A 201 1.75 -4.31 5.82
C GLY A 201 1.32 -4.99 4.51
N LEU A 202 1.79 -4.49 3.36
CA LEU A 202 1.48 -5.07 2.05
C LEU A 202 2.14 -6.45 1.86
N THR A 203 3.36 -6.64 2.35
CA THR A 203 4.02 -7.96 2.32
C THR A 203 3.22 -8.99 3.10
N TYR A 204 2.70 -8.61 4.29
CA TYR A 204 1.82 -9.49 5.06
C TYR A 204 0.56 -9.87 4.27
N LEU A 205 -0.12 -8.91 3.65
CA LEU A 205 -1.32 -9.16 2.85
C LEU A 205 -1.05 -10.09 1.65
N HIS A 206 0.10 -9.91 0.98
CA HIS A 206 0.43 -10.65 -0.23
C HIS A 206 0.92 -12.07 0.03
N LEU A 207 1.63 -12.31 1.16
CA LEU A 207 2.38 -13.56 1.37
C LEU A 207 2.04 -14.30 2.67
N TYR A 208 1.59 -13.60 3.71
CA TYR A 208 1.47 -14.17 5.06
C TYR A 208 0.04 -14.22 5.59
N ALA A 209 -0.92 -13.56 4.97
CA ALA A 209 -2.33 -13.74 5.26
C ALA A 209 -2.77 -15.17 4.91
N GLU A 210 -3.81 -15.70 5.57
CA GLU A 210 -4.36 -17.04 5.32
C GLU A 210 -4.66 -17.29 3.84
N LYS A 211 -5.17 -16.27 3.16
CA LYS A 211 -5.33 -16.19 1.70
C LYS A 211 -4.69 -14.90 1.23
N GLN A 212 -4.09 -14.91 0.05
CA GLN A 212 -3.52 -13.71 -0.57
C GLN A 212 -4.58 -12.60 -0.65
N ILE A 213 -4.23 -11.40 -0.17
CA ILE A 213 -5.11 -10.23 -0.21
C ILE A 213 -4.45 -9.15 -1.05
N ILE A 214 -5.20 -8.59 -2.01
CA ILE A 214 -4.78 -7.43 -2.80
C ILE A 214 -5.60 -6.23 -2.33
N HIS A 215 -4.92 -5.17 -1.88
CA HIS A 215 -5.56 -4.00 -1.25
C HIS A 215 -6.31 -3.12 -2.25
N ARG A 216 -5.75 -2.87 -3.46
CA ARG A 216 -6.31 -2.11 -4.60
C ARG A 216 -6.45 -0.60 -4.41
N ASP A 217 -6.29 -0.06 -3.20
CA ASP A 217 -6.42 1.39 -2.95
C ASP A 217 -5.31 1.92 -2.04
N VAL A 218 -4.07 1.49 -2.30
CA VAL A 218 -2.87 1.99 -1.64
C VAL A 218 -2.65 3.45 -2.05
N LYS A 219 -2.75 4.38 -1.08
CA LYS A 219 -2.59 5.82 -1.28
C LYS A 219 -2.35 6.54 0.05
N SER A 220 -1.81 7.73 0.04
CA SER A 220 -1.45 8.48 1.25
C SER A 220 -2.63 8.79 2.19
N SER A 221 -3.85 8.95 1.68
CA SER A 221 -5.04 9.15 2.53
C SER A 221 -5.53 7.86 3.21
N ASN A 222 -5.05 6.69 2.79
CA ASN A 222 -5.34 5.40 3.41
C ASN A 222 -4.17 4.89 4.28
N ILE A 223 -3.14 5.71 4.49
CA ILE A 223 -2.07 5.45 5.45
C ILE A 223 -2.32 6.34 6.67
N LEU A 224 -2.58 5.72 7.81
CA LEU A 224 -2.79 6.40 9.08
C LEU A 224 -1.51 6.36 9.91
N LEU A 225 -1.21 7.45 10.63
CA LEU A 225 -0.04 7.56 11.47
C LEU A 225 -0.39 7.47 12.95
N THR A 226 0.39 6.72 13.72
CA THR A 226 0.30 6.69 15.17
C THR A 226 0.93 7.96 15.77
N GLU A 227 0.80 8.16 17.08
CA GLU A 227 1.49 9.22 17.81
C GLU A 227 3.02 9.15 17.65
N SER A 228 3.58 7.95 17.52
CA SER A 228 5.00 7.71 17.27
C SER A 228 5.38 7.72 15.78
N MET A 229 4.53 8.26 14.91
CA MET A 229 4.73 8.36 13.45
C MET A 229 4.94 6.99 12.77
N ARG A 230 4.39 5.89 13.33
CA ARG A 230 4.39 4.58 12.66
C ARG A 230 3.15 4.45 11.79
N ALA A 231 3.29 3.81 10.63
CA ALA A 231 2.22 3.73 9.66
C ALA A 231 1.34 2.47 9.82
N LYS A 232 0.04 2.67 9.57
CA LYS A 232 -0.95 1.60 9.43
C LYS A 232 -1.75 1.79 8.14
N VAL A 233 -1.82 0.74 7.32
CA VAL A 233 -2.65 0.72 6.11
C VAL A 233 -4.11 0.51 6.52
N ALA A 234 -5.00 1.32 5.95
CA ALA A 234 -6.43 1.37 6.26
C ALA A 234 -7.28 1.31 4.99
N ASP A 235 -8.59 1.16 5.17
CA ASP A 235 -9.64 1.16 4.14
C ASP A 235 -9.56 -0.01 3.16
N PHE A 236 -10.08 -1.16 3.58
CA PHE A 236 -10.13 -2.41 2.81
C PHE A 236 -11.39 -2.55 1.93
N GLY A 237 -12.17 -1.48 1.74
CA GLY A 237 -13.41 -1.50 0.97
C GLY A 237 -13.27 -1.94 -0.49
N PHE A 238 -12.08 -1.80 -1.07
CA PHE A 238 -11.77 -2.31 -2.42
C PHE A 238 -10.96 -3.61 -2.41
N ALA A 239 -10.50 -4.08 -1.27
CA ALA A 239 -9.63 -5.24 -1.20
C ALA A 239 -10.30 -6.52 -1.77
N ARG A 240 -9.48 -7.44 -2.25
CA ARG A 240 -9.92 -8.73 -2.81
C ARG A 240 -9.02 -9.86 -2.32
N LEU A 241 -9.67 -10.99 -2.04
CA LEU A 241 -8.98 -12.27 -1.87
C LEU A 241 -8.47 -12.74 -3.23
N GLY A 242 -7.26 -13.27 -3.26
CA GLY A 242 -6.77 -14.07 -4.38
C GLY A 242 -7.67 -15.29 -4.58
N ASP A 243 -7.78 -15.74 -5.82
CA ASP A 243 -8.54 -16.94 -6.15
C ASP A 243 -7.73 -18.18 -5.73
N ASP A 244 -8.38 -19.17 -5.09
CA ASP A 244 -7.76 -20.46 -4.71
C ASP A 244 -7.49 -21.37 -5.93
N SER A 245 -7.95 -20.97 -7.11
CA SER A 245 -7.58 -21.62 -8.36
C SER A 245 -6.17 -21.21 -8.76
N ASP A 246 -5.41 -22.08 -9.43
CA ASP A 246 -4.05 -21.83 -9.98
C ASP A 246 -3.93 -20.61 -10.90
N LYS A 247 -4.89 -19.70 -10.83
CA LYS A 247 -4.92 -18.46 -11.59
C LYS A 247 -4.00 -17.42 -10.96
N THR A 248 -3.07 -16.92 -11.73
CA THR A 248 -2.12 -15.89 -11.34
C THR A 248 -2.73 -14.49 -11.16
N HIS A 249 -4.05 -14.34 -11.38
CA HIS A 249 -4.75 -13.05 -11.32
C HIS A 249 -6.26 -13.21 -11.02
N VAL A 250 -6.87 -12.14 -10.50
CA VAL A 250 -8.31 -12.01 -10.31
C VAL A 250 -8.88 -11.11 -11.41
N SER A 251 -9.80 -11.63 -12.23
CA SER A 251 -10.52 -10.82 -13.23
C SER A 251 -11.64 -10.04 -12.54
N THR A 252 -11.58 -8.70 -12.59
CA THR A 252 -12.54 -7.85 -11.86
C THR A 252 -12.70 -6.48 -12.51
N LYS A 253 -13.84 -5.81 -12.22
CA LYS A 253 -14.00 -4.40 -12.60
C LYS A 253 -12.92 -3.54 -11.99
N VAL A 254 -12.35 -2.61 -12.78
CA VAL A 254 -11.32 -1.70 -12.31
C VAL A 254 -11.89 -0.82 -11.20
N LYS A 255 -11.24 -0.85 -10.03
CA LYS A 255 -11.50 0.00 -8.87
C LYS A 255 -10.16 0.52 -8.33
N GLY A 256 -10.18 1.65 -7.66
CA GLY A 256 -9.02 2.31 -7.07
C GLY A 256 -9.03 3.82 -7.30
N THR A 257 -8.00 4.51 -6.89
CA THR A 257 -7.89 5.97 -6.93
C THR A 257 -7.07 6.43 -8.13
N VAL A 258 -7.58 7.42 -8.86
CA VAL A 258 -6.88 8.03 -10.02
C VAL A 258 -5.50 8.53 -9.61
N GLY A 259 -4.50 8.21 -10.42
CA GLY A 259 -3.10 8.54 -10.18
C GLY A 259 -2.30 7.42 -9.51
N TYR A 260 -2.96 6.53 -8.73
CA TYR A 260 -2.35 5.34 -8.13
C TYR A 260 -2.69 4.04 -8.87
N LEU A 261 -3.66 4.09 -9.79
CA LEU A 261 -4.12 2.91 -10.53
C LEU A 261 -3.05 2.38 -11.48
N ASP A 262 -2.79 1.08 -11.35
CA ASP A 262 -1.92 0.31 -12.23
C ASP A 262 -2.41 0.37 -13.70
N PRO A 263 -1.61 0.90 -14.64
CA PRO A 263 -1.99 1.02 -16.04
C PRO A 263 -2.19 -0.34 -16.74
N GLU A 264 -1.47 -1.38 -16.33
CA GLU A 264 -1.64 -2.71 -16.87
C GLU A 264 -2.95 -3.35 -16.38
N TYR A 265 -3.28 -3.19 -15.08
CA TYR A 265 -4.57 -3.62 -14.55
C TYR A 265 -5.74 -2.87 -15.24
N MET A 266 -5.62 -1.56 -15.45
CA MET A 266 -6.64 -0.79 -16.18
C MET A 266 -6.86 -1.32 -17.61
N LYS A 267 -5.81 -1.78 -18.28
CA LYS A 267 -5.84 -2.27 -19.65
C LYS A 267 -6.33 -3.71 -19.75
N THR A 268 -5.89 -4.57 -18.83
CA THR A 268 -6.11 -6.03 -18.93
C THR A 268 -7.26 -6.53 -18.06
N TYR A 269 -7.73 -5.75 -17.10
CA TYR A 269 -8.69 -6.14 -16.04
C TYR A 269 -8.18 -7.28 -15.14
N GLN A 270 -6.89 -7.58 -15.22
CA GLN A 270 -6.22 -8.63 -14.43
C GLN A 270 -5.57 -8.02 -13.20
N LEU A 271 -6.21 -8.19 -12.05
CA LEU A 271 -5.70 -7.74 -10.77
C LEU A 271 -4.68 -8.73 -10.22
N THR A 272 -3.53 -8.22 -9.78
CA THR A 272 -2.46 -9.02 -9.15
C THR A 272 -1.85 -8.24 -7.97
N PRO A 273 -1.07 -8.87 -7.08
CA PRO A 273 -0.30 -8.15 -6.05
C PRO A 273 0.62 -7.08 -6.62
N LYS A 274 1.10 -7.26 -7.86
CA LYS A 274 1.92 -6.25 -8.56
C LYS A 274 1.17 -4.93 -8.83
N SER A 275 -0.17 -4.94 -8.74
CA SER A 275 -0.97 -3.71 -8.84
C SER A 275 -0.83 -2.85 -7.56
N ASP A 276 -0.76 -3.48 -6.37
CA ASP A 276 -0.44 -2.78 -5.13
C ASP A 276 1.00 -2.26 -5.12
N VAL A 277 1.94 -3.00 -5.72
CA VAL A 277 3.33 -2.56 -5.89
C VAL A 277 3.40 -1.29 -6.73
N PHE A 278 2.65 -1.21 -7.84
CA PHE A 278 2.56 0.01 -8.63
C PHE A 278 2.05 1.20 -7.79
N SER A 279 0.94 0.99 -7.08
CA SER A 279 0.36 2.02 -6.21
C SER A 279 1.33 2.44 -5.11
N PHE A 280 2.09 1.49 -4.54
CA PHE A 280 3.14 1.76 -3.56
C PHE A 280 4.28 2.58 -4.17
N GLY A 281 4.72 2.31 -5.40
CA GLY A 281 5.71 3.13 -6.09
C GLY A 281 5.28 4.59 -6.25
N VAL A 282 4.00 4.82 -6.61
CA VAL A 282 3.43 6.17 -6.67
C VAL A 282 3.37 6.80 -5.28
N LEU A 283 2.96 6.04 -4.26
CA LEU A 283 2.96 6.49 -2.86
C LEU A 283 4.37 6.87 -2.38
N LEU A 284 5.39 6.10 -2.74
CA LEU A 284 6.77 6.39 -2.38
C LEU A 284 7.27 7.68 -3.02
N LEU A 285 6.92 7.95 -4.29
CA LEU A 285 7.16 9.25 -4.92
C LEU A 285 6.44 10.38 -4.18
N GLU A 286 5.19 10.17 -3.77
CA GLU A 286 4.42 11.15 -3.01
C GLU A 286 5.06 11.44 -1.64
N ILE A 287 5.56 10.42 -0.94
CA ILE A 287 6.28 10.54 0.34
C ILE A 287 7.55 11.38 0.18
N LEU A 288 8.33 11.13 -0.86
CA LEU A 288 9.61 11.80 -1.08
C LEU A 288 9.47 13.25 -1.55
N THR A 289 8.47 13.50 -2.41
CA THR A 289 8.34 14.79 -3.12
C THR A 289 7.30 15.73 -2.52
N GLY A 290 6.44 15.25 -1.59
CA GLY A 290 5.27 15.97 -1.11
C GLY A 290 4.18 16.18 -2.17
N ARG A 291 4.45 15.85 -3.46
CA ARG A 291 3.57 16.12 -4.60
C ARG A 291 2.44 15.09 -4.68
N ARG A 292 1.24 15.54 -5.02
CA ARG A 292 0.14 14.62 -5.34
C ARG A 292 0.43 13.87 -6.63
N PRO A 293 -0.09 12.64 -6.83
CA PRO A 293 0.13 11.87 -8.06
C PRO A 293 -0.27 12.61 -9.34
N VAL A 294 -1.34 13.42 -9.25
CA VAL A 294 -1.83 14.28 -10.34
C VAL A 294 -2.14 15.68 -9.80
N GLU A 295 -1.51 16.71 -10.36
CA GLU A 295 -1.70 18.12 -10.01
C GLU A 295 -2.06 18.94 -11.23
N LEU A 296 -3.35 19.19 -11.47
CA LEU A 296 -3.84 19.88 -12.67
C LEU A 296 -3.39 21.34 -12.78
N LYS A 297 -3.01 21.98 -11.65
CA LYS A 297 -2.53 23.38 -11.60
C LYS A 297 -1.11 23.53 -12.14
N ARG A 298 -0.33 22.44 -12.25
CA ARG A 298 1.04 22.47 -12.78
C ARG A 298 1.06 22.48 -14.30
N SER A 299 2.22 22.79 -14.88
CA SER A 299 2.47 22.69 -16.32
C SER A 299 2.16 21.30 -16.86
N ARG A 300 1.86 21.18 -18.14
CA ARG A 300 1.47 19.89 -18.77
C ARG A 300 2.48 18.78 -18.50
N ASP A 301 3.76 19.11 -18.49
CA ASP A 301 4.86 18.14 -18.34
C ASP A 301 5.10 17.74 -16.87
N GLU A 302 4.51 18.48 -15.93
CA GLU A 302 4.65 18.23 -14.49
C GLU A 302 3.36 17.77 -13.80
N ARG A 303 2.23 17.74 -14.52
CA ARG A 303 0.92 17.37 -13.93
C ARG A 303 0.89 15.97 -13.36
N VAL A 304 1.62 15.04 -13.95
CA VAL A 304 1.69 13.63 -13.53
C VAL A 304 3.03 13.40 -12.87
N THR A 305 3.01 13.24 -11.54
CA THR A 305 4.22 13.19 -10.71
C THR A 305 5.18 12.07 -11.11
N ILE A 306 4.69 10.87 -11.44
CA ILE A 306 5.55 9.75 -11.87
C ILE A 306 6.33 10.09 -13.16
N ARG A 307 5.72 10.82 -14.11
CA ARG A 307 6.38 11.23 -15.34
C ARG A 307 7.48 12.25 -15.09
N TRP A 308 7.14 13.26 -14.28
CA TRP A 308 8.07 14.30 -13.87
C TRP A 308 9.25 13.69 -13.11
N ALA A 309 8.99 12.79 -12.15
CA ALA A 309 10.01 12.11 -11.37
C ALA A 309 10.93 11.25 -12.25
N PHE A 310 10.37 10.47 -13.18
CA PHE A 310 11.15 9.66 -14.11
C PHE A 310 12.12 10.51 -14.96
N ARG A 311 11.66 11.66 -15.46
CA ARG A 311 12.52 12.59 -16.21
C ARG A 311 13.64 13.14 -15.32
N LYS A 312 13.32 13.65 -14.15
CA LYS A 312 14.30 14.22 -13.20
C LYS A 312 15.32 13.17 -12.74
N TYR A 313 14.86 11.95 -12.47
CA TYR A 313 15.73 10.83 -12.12
C TYR A 313 16.75 10.53 -13.23
N ASN A 314 16.33 10.48 -14.49
CA ASN A 314 17.24 10.26 -15.62
C ASN A 314 18.20 11.45 -15.87
N GLU A 315 17.86 12.64 -15.38
CA GLU A 315 18.73 13.83 -15.40
C GLU A 315 19.73 13.87 -14.22
N GLY A 316 19.64 12.90 -13.26
CA GLY A 316 20.45 12.89 -12.04
C GLY A 316 20.09 13.99 -11.03
N LYS A 317 18.88 14.59 -11.12
CA LYS A 317 18.46 15.74 -10.31
C LYS A 317 17.66 15.30 -9.08
N TYR A 318 18.22 14.44 -8.25
CA TYR A 318 17.52 13.84 -7.12
C TYR A 318 17.13 14.86 -6.05
N MET A 319 18.04 15.80 -5.72
CA MET A 319 17.79 16.85 -4.74
C MET A 319 16.65 17.80 -5.14
N GLU A 320 16.49 18.09 -6.46
CA GLU A 320 15.40 18.94 -6.95
C GLU A 320 14.02 18.26 -6.83
N MET A 321 13.98 16.94 -6.56
CA MET A 321 12.74 16.18 -6.40
C MET A 321 12.25 16.11 -4.96
N LEU A 322 13.11 16.38 -3.97
CA LEU A 322 12.73 16.34 -2.56
C LEU A 322 11.63 17.34 -2.25
N ASP A 323 10.79 16.98 -1.30
CA ASP A 323 9.78 17.87 -0.74
C ASP A 323 10.45 19.11 -0.12
N PRO A 324 10.20 20.30 -0.64
CA PRO A 324 10.82 21.51 -0.11
C PRO A 324 10.42 21.84 1.34
N LEU A 325 9.30 21.26 1.84
CA LEU A 325 8.90 21.43 3.24
C LEU A 325 9.83 20.68 4.20
N MET A 326 10.53 19.65 3.73
CA MET A 326 11.38 18.81 4.59
C MET A 326 12.63 19.58 5.07
N ASN A 327 13.14 20.50 4.25
CA ASN A 327 14.29 21.39 4.56
C ASN A 327 15.49 20.64 5.17
N GLU A 328 15.80 19.46 4.64
CA GLU A 328 16.92 18.59 5.06
C GLU A 328 17.87 18.31 3.89
N MET A 329 19.13 18.17 4.20
CA MET A 329 20.14 17.66 3.27
C MET A 329 20.22 16.14 3.44
N VAL A 330 19.89 15.40 2.41
CA VAL A 330 19.98 13.94 2.37
C VAL A 330 21.07 13.55 1.38
N ASP A 331 21.85 12.54 1.72
CA ASP A 331 22.90 11.99 0.85
C ASP A 331 22.31 11.62 -0.52
N GLU A 332 22.97 12.05 -1.60
CA GLU A 332 22.48 11.87 -2.96
C GLU A 332 22.37 10.39 -3.37
N ASP A 333 23.30 9.55 -2.88
CA ASP A 333 23.28 8.09 -3.10
C ASP A 333 22.04 7.46 -2.46
N ILE A 334 21.59 7.97 -1.30
CA ILE A 334 20.38 7.52 -0.61
C ILE A 334 19.15 7.92 -1.43
N LEU A 335 19.13 9.15 -1.94
CA LEU A 335 18.04 9.64 -2.78
C LEU A 335 17.94 8.88 -4.11
N GLU A 336 19.08 8.62 -4.76
CA GLU A 336 19.10 7.80 -5.97
C GLU A 336 18.46 6.44 -5.74
N LYS A 337 18.85 5.74 -4.66
CA LYS A 337 18.29 4.43 -4.30
C LYS A 337 16.78 4.51 -4.02
N MET A 338 16.33 5.52 -3.26
CA MET A 338 14.91 5.69 -2.92
C MET A 338 14.05 6.00 -4.15
N PHE A 339 14.47 6.96 -4.98
CA PHE A 339 13.75 7.30 -6.21
C PHE A 339 13.82 6.16 -7.25
N GLY A 340 14.96 5.48 -7.35
CA GLY A 340 15.13 4.31 -8.20
C GLY A 340 14.15 3.19 -7.85
N LEU A 341 14.02 2.88 -6.55
CA LEU A 341 13.06 1.89 -6.06
C LEU A 341 11.61 2.31 -6.35
N ALA A 342 11.26 3.59 -6.12
CA ALA A 342 9.92 4.10 -6.41
C ALA A 342 9.56 3.96 -7.90
N ILE A 343 10.49 4.30 -8.79
CA ILE A 343 10.33 4.18 -10.25
C ILE A 343 10.22 2.71 -10.67
N GLN A 344 11.03 1.82 -10.08
CA GLN A 344 10.97 0.38 -10.35
C GLN A 344 9.62 -0.22 -9.93
N CYS A 345 9.12 0.14 -8.72
CA CYS A 345 7.79 -0.28 -8.28
C CYS A 345 6.70 0.20 -9.22
N ALA A 346 6.81 1.44 -9.73
CA ALA A 346 5.84 2.07 -10.63
C ALA A 346 6.13 1.78 -12.12
N ALA A 347 6.91 0.73 -12.44
CA ALA A 347 7.12 0.31 -13.82
C ALA A 347 5.80 -0.01 -14.53
N PRO A 348 5.65 0.33 -15.83
CA PRO A 348 4.38 0.15 -16.56
C PRO A 348 3.98 -1.31 -16.71
N THR A 349 4.96 -2.22 -16.79
CA THR A 349 4.77 -3.66 -16.94
C THR A 349 4.93 -4.34 -15.60
N ARG A 350 3.95 -5.16 -15.19
CA ARG A 350 3.98 -5.88 -13.90
C ARG A 350 5.17 -6.81 -13.74
N ALA A 351 5.69 -7.37 -14.83
CA ALA A 351 6.86 -8.25 -14.81
C ALA A 351 8.14 -7.53 -14.38
N ASP A 352 8.24 -6.21 -14.65
CA ASP A 352 9.40 -5.40 -14.33
C ASP A 352 9.37 -4.88 -12.87
N ARG A 353 8.24 -5.04 -12.17
CA ARG A 353 8.09 -4.62 -10.77
C ARG A 353 8.59 -5.68 -9.81
N PRO A 354 9.29 -5.31 -8.73
CA PRO A 354 9.63 -6.24 -7.65
C PRO A 354 8.36 -6.77 -6.95
N ASP A 355 8.46 -7.77 -6.10
CA ASP A 355 7.43 -8.08 -5.10
C ASP A 355 7.61 -7.23 -3.84
N MET A 356 6.57 -7.16 -2.97
CA MET A 356 6.63 -6.32 -1.77
C MET A 356 7.66 -6.79 -0.75
N LYS A 357 8.03 -8.08 -0.73
CA LYS A 357 9.09 -8.59 0.13
C LYS A 357 10.44 -8.01 -0.30
N SER A 358 10.76 -8.09 -1.58
CA SER A 358 11.98 -7.50 -2.15
C SER A 358 12.02 -5.98 -1.97
N VAL A 359 10.89 -5.29 -2.09
CA VAL A 359 10.77 -3.85 -1.78
C VAL A 359 11.12 -3.57 -0.33
N GLY A 360 10.58 -4.34 0.62
CA GLY A 360 10.88 -4.20 2.04
C GLY A 360 12.36 -4.43 2.36
N GLU A 361 12.99 -5.43 1.74
CA GLU A 361 14.41 -5.73 1.89
C GLU A 361 15.29 -4.57 1.35
N GLN A 362 14.95 -3.99 0.20
CA GLN A 362 15.65 -2.84 -0.37
C GLN A 362 15.50 -1.60 0.51
N LEU A 363 14.29 -1.28 1.00
CA LEU A 363 14.06 -0.17 1.93
C LEU A 363 14.86 -0.34 3.22
N TRP A 364 14.95 -1.55 3.74
CA TRP A 364 15.78 -1.85 4.90
C TRP A 364 17.27 -1.61 4.63
N GLY A 365 17.77 -2.02 3.46
CA GLY A 365 19.14 -1.74 3.01
C GLY A 365 19.41 -0.23 2.95
N ILE A 366 18.52 0.54 2.34
CA ILE A 366 18.60 2.01 2.25
C ILE A 366 18.62 2.64 3.65
N ARG A 367 17.77 2.15 4.58
CA ARG A 367 17.77 2.59 5.97
C ARG A 367 19.13 2.37 6.66
N MET A 368 19.73 1.22 6.45
CA MET A 368 21.05 0.92 7.03
C MET A 368 22.14 1.84 6.46
N ASP A 369 22.06 2.16 5.16
CA ASP A 369 23.00 3.09 4.54
C ASP A 369 22.78 4.53 5.06
N TYR A 370 21.52 4.98 5.17
CA TYR A 370 21.17 6.28 5.74
C TYR A 370 21.70 6.44 7.18
N LEU A 371 21.48 5.44 8.04
CA LEU A 371 22.00 5.50 9.42
C LEU A 371 23.53 5.50 9.52
N LYS A 372 24.24 5.01 8.49
CA LYS A 372 25.71 5.11 8.41
C LYS A 372 26.15 6.49 7.94
N SER A 373 25.42 7.13 7.01
CA SER A 373 25.74 8.49 6.54
C SER A 373 25.55 9.53 7.66
N GLU A 374 24.49 9.42 8.46
CA GLU A 374 24.23 10.30 9.60
C GLU A 374 25.29 10.23 10.74
N ARG A 375 26.11 9.18 10.78
CA ARG A 375 27.17 9.01 11.77
C ARG A 375 28.53 9.56 11.32
N ARG A 376 28.62 9.98 10.05
CA ARG A 376 29.85 10.58 9.49
C ARG A 376 29.83 12.09 9.62
#